data_df37e03b6189f706d6fa8990d33d3ff0
#
_entry.id   df37e03b6189f706d6fa8990d33d3ff0
#
_cell.length_a   1.000
_cell.length_b   1.000
_cell.length_c   1.000
_cell.angle_alpha   90.00
_cell.angle_beta   90.00
_cell.angle_gamma   90.00
#
_symmetry.space_group_name_H-M   'P 1'
#
loop_
_entity.id
_entity.type
_entity.pdbx_description
1 polymer ?
#
loop_
_entity_poly.entity_id
_entity_poly.type
_entity_poly.pdbx_seq_one_letter_code
_entity_poly.pdbx_strand_id
1 'polypeptide(L)'
;MPLTRTLAALALTVAAFGQTPLAPPPNVPYGASISPDAAKKIAAAAIAEARKNNWAMAVAVVDTGGYLVYFERMQDTQLGSVEIAIEKAKSAALFRRPTKSFQDTLAGGGEGLRILGLKGAVPVEGGIPLIVDGKLIGAVGASGGSSDQDGRTAQAGAAATK
;
A
#
# COMPACT_ATOMS: atom_id res chain seq x y z
N MET A 1 38.07 18.21 59.42
CA MET A 1 37.04 17.31 58.86
C MET A 1 36.90 17.60 57.37
N PRO A 2 37.34 16.72 56.45
CA PRO A 2 37.13 16.94 55.00
C PRO A 2 35.80 16.30 54.56
N LEU A 3 34.94 17.11 53.90
CA LEU A 3 33.73 16.66 53.24
C LEU A 3 34.11 15.95 51.92
N THR A 4 33.92 14.65 51.87
CA THR A 4 33.99 13.86 50.63
C THR A 4 32.68 14.02 49.84
N ARG A 5 32.75 14.68 48.70
CA ARG A 5 31.64 14.76 47.73
C ARG A 5 31.70 13.54 46.83
N THR A 6 30.71 12.64 46.97
CA THR A 6 30.52 11.49 46.09
C THR A 6 29.75 11.97 44.85
N LEU A 7 30.41 11.98 43.69
CA LEU A 7 29.77 12.18 42.39
C LEU A 7 29.14 10.85 41.94
N ALA A 8 27.81 10.79 41.93
CA ALA A 8 27.10 9.68 41.32
C ALA A 8 27.04 9.89 39.78
N ALA A 9 27.74 9.06 39.04
CA ALA A 9 27.67 9.03 37.58
C ALA A 9 26.38 8.31 37.15
N LEU A 10 25.45 9.07 36.56
CA LEU A 10 24.24 8.52 35.96
C LEU A 10 24.57 7.97 34.57
N ALA A 11 24.69 6.64 34.43
CA ALA A 11 24.90 5.97 33.14
C ALA A 11 23.59 5.94 32.37
N LEU A 12 23.50 6.74 31.32
CA LEU A 12 22.36 6.72 30.35
C LEU A 12 22.54 5.53 29.41
N THR A 13 21.84 4.43 29.65
CA THR A 13 21.77 3.30 28.72
C THR A 13 20.86 3.68 27.55
N VAL A 14 21.45 4.00 26.40
CA VAL A 14 20.73 4.14 25.13
C VAL A 14 20.35 2.74 24.65
N ALA A 15 19.07 2.38 24.79
CA ALA A 15 18.54 1.17 24.18
C ALA A 15 18.57 1.35 22.66
N ALA A 16 19.46 0.66 21.97
CA ALA A 16 19.45 0.54 20.53
C ALA A 16 18.22 -0.28 20.13
N PHE A 17 17.19 0.40 19.62
CA PHE A 17 16.08 -0.28 18.95
C PHE A 17 16.63 -0.93 17.67
N GLY A 18 16.93 -2.23 17.77
CA GLY A 18 17.32 -3.04 16.63
C GLY A 18 16.15 -3.06 15.62
N GLN A 19 16.33 -2.38 14.50
CA GLN A 19 15.41 -2.50 13.37
C GLN A 19 15.54 -3.93 12.85
N THR A 20 14.47 -4.72 12.98
CA THR A 20 14.38 -6.02 12.35
C THR A 20 14.44 -5.79 10.83
N PRO A 21 15.41 -6.42 10.10
CA PRO A 21 15.45 -6.27 8.64
C PRO A 21 14.11 -6.68 8.06
N LEU A 22 13.52 -5.81 7.22
CA LEU A 22 12.28 -6.12 6.53
C LEU A 22 12.51 -7.38 5.67
N ALA A 23 11.74 -8.45 5.92
CA ALA A 23 11.84 -9.65 5.11
C ALA A 23 11.71 -9.29 3.62
N PRO A 24 12.54 -9.86 2.73
CA PRO A 24 12.39 -9.61 1.30
C PRO A 24 10.97 -9.98 0.87
N PRO A 25 10.37 -9.24 -0.06
CA PRO A 25 9.02 -9.54 -0.53
C PRO A 25 8.99 -10.95 -1.11
N PRO A 26 7.89 -11.69 -0.92
CA PRO A 26 7.75 -13.00 -1.53
C PRO A 26 7.98 -12.88 -3.04
N ASN A 27 8.74 -13.81 -3.61
CA ASN A 27 8.99 -13.83 -5.06
C ASN A 27 7.74 -14.39 -5.77
N VAL A 28 6.67 -13.60 -5.81
CA VAL A 28 5.42 -13.95 -6.47
C VAL A 28 5.61 -13.85 -7.98
N PRO A 29 5.51 -14.97 -8.76
CA PRO A 29 5.65 -14.91 -10.19
C PRO A 29 4.45 -14.19 -10.83
N TYR A 30 4.67 -13.64 -12.03
CA TYR A 30 3.58 -13.09 -12.83
C TYR A 30 2.78 -14.23 -13.49
N GLY A 31 1.45 -14.10 -13.45
CA GLY A 31 0.51 -14.97 -14.15
C GLY A 31 -0.07 -14.30 -15.40
N ALA A 32 -1.14 -14.88 -15.93
CA ALA A 32 -1.94 -14.26 -16.98
C ALA A 32 -2.60 -12.99 -16.42
N SER A 33 -2.64 -11.92 -17.22
CA SER A 33 -3.28 -10.66 -16.82
C SER A 33 -4.78 -10.84 -16.59
N ILE A 34 -5.30 -10.08 -15.62
CA ILE A 34 -6.72 -10.06 -15.28
C ILE A 34 -7.58 -9.64 -16.47
N SER A 35 -8.73 -10.28 -16.64
CA SER A 35 -9.71 -9.91 -17.66
C SER A 35 -10.50 -8.65 -17.25
N PRO A 36 -11.08 -7.89 -18.22
CA PRO A 36 -11.90 -6.75 -17.91
C PRO A 36 -13.10 -7.08 -17.01
N ASP A 37 -13.76 -8.23 -17.22
CA ASP A 37 -14.90 -8.65 -16.39
C ASP A 37 -14.50 -8.93 -14.94
N ALA A 38 -13.37 -9.60 -14.72
CA ALA A 38 -12.83 -9.81 -13.39
C ALA A 38 -12.41 -8.49 -12.73
N ALA A 39 -11.78 -7.58 -13.49
CA ALA A 39 -11.41 -6.26 -13.00
C ALA A 39 -12.62 -5.44 -12.56
N LYS A 40 -13.70 -5.47 -13.34
CA LYS A 40 -14.99 -4.82 -13.00
C LYS A 40 -15.59 -5.39 -11.72
N LYS A 41 -15.57 -6.72 -11.53
CA LYS A 41 -16.06 -7.38 -10.32
C LYS A 41 -15.27 -6.94 -9.09
N ILE A 42 -13.95 -6.86 -9.19
CA ILE A 42 -13.06 -6.42 -8.13
C ILE A 42 -13.33 -4.96 -7.76
N ALA A 43 -13.42 -4.07 -8.76
CA ALA A 43 -13.74 -2.68 -8.53
C ALA A 43 -15.11 -2.51 -7.86
N ALA A 44 -16.13 -3.26 -8.30
CA ALA A 44 -17.46 -3.23 -7.70
C ALA A 44 -17.45 -3.61 -6.22
N ALA A 45 -16.65 -4.62 -5.82
CA ALA A 45 -16.50 -5.00 -4.42
C ALA A 45 -15.82 -3.90 -3.58
N ALA A 46 -14.77 -3.27 -4.12
CA ALA A 46 -14.12 -2.14 -3.48
C ALA A 46 -15.08 -0.94 -3.31
N ILE A 47 -15.82 -0.59 -4.35
CA ILE A 47 -16.84 0.48 -4.31
C ILE A 47 -17.97 0.16 -3.32
N ALA A 48 -18.39 -1.10 -3.22
CA ALA A 48 -19.40 -1.52 -2.24
C ALA A 48 -18.93 -1.29 -0.80
N GLU A 49 -17.67 -1.62 -0.48
CA GLU A 49 -17.08 -1.33 0.84
C GLU A 49 -17.00 0.17 1.10
N ALA A 50 -16.58 0.98 0.10
CA ALA A 50 -16.53 2.42 0.23
C ALA A 50 -17.92 3.02 0.51
N ARG A 51 -18.95 2.59 -0.22
CA ARG A 51 -20.35 3.03 -0.02
C ARG A 51 -20.87 2.68 1.36
N LYS A 52 -20.59 1.47 1.84
CA LYS A 52 -21.00 1.02 3.18
C LYS A 52 -20.47 1.92 4.29
N ASN A 53 -19.29 2.50 4.08
CA ASN A 53 -18.63 3.36 5.07
C ASN A 53 -18.79 4.87 4.77
N ASN A 54 -19.57 5.25 3.76
CA ASN A 54 -19.75 6.63 3.29
C ASN A 54 -18.42 7.31 2.88
N TRP A 55 -17.52 6.57 2.25
CA TRP A 55 -16.28 7.10 1.70
C TRP A 55 -16.44 7.35 0.20
N ALA A 56 -16.03 8.54 -0.28
CA ALA A 56 -16.01 8.87 -1.70
C ALA A 56 -14.66 8.47 -2.31
N MET A 57 -14.63 7.40 -3.09
CA MET A 57 -13.39 6.76 -3.57
C MET A 57 -13.29 6.73 -5.09
N ALA A 58 -12.05 6.80 -5.59
CA ALA A 58 -11.65 6.33 -6.91
C ALA A 58 -11.01 4.95 -6.77
N VAL A 59 -11.36 4.02 -7.66
CA VAL A 59 -10.83 2.66 -7.68
C VAL A 59 -10.31 2.35 -9.08
N ALA A 60 -9.06 1.90 -9.15
CA ALA A 60 -8.39 1.48 -10.37
C ALA A 60 -7.98 0.01 -10.27
N VAL A 61 -8.16 -0.74 -11.35
CA VAL A 61 -7.62 -2.11 -11.50
C VAL A 61 -6.68 -2.11 -12.70
N VAL A 62 -5.47 -2.60 -12.50
CA VAL A 62 -4.43 -2.69 -13.51
C VAL A 62 -4.05 -4.15 -13.78
N ASP A 63 -3.48 -4.41 -14.96
CA ASP A 63 -2.93 -5.71 -15.33
C ASP A 63 -1.55 -5.97 -14.70
N THR A 64 -0.90 -7.07 -15.06
CA THR A 64 0.44 -7.45 -14.58
C THR A 64 1.53 -6.45 -14.98
N GLY A 65 1.35 -5.70 -16.06
CA GLY A 65 2.25 -4.65 -16.53
C GLY A 65 1.99 -3.29 -15.91
N GLY A 66 0.94 -3.17 -15.07
CA GLY A 66 0.54 -1.89 -14.47
C GLY A 66 -0.31 -1.01 -15.40
N TYR A 67 -0.83 -1.55 -16.51
CA TYR A 67 -1.72 -0.84 -17.42
C TYR A 67 -3.16 -0.91 -16.93
N LEU A 68 -3.89 0.21 -17.05
CA LEU A 68 -5.26 0.34 -16.59
C LEU A 68 -6.20 -0.59 -17.38
N VAL A 69 -6.95 -1.44 -16.65
CA VAL A 69 -7.97 -2.34 -17.20
C VAL A 69 -9.37 -1.85 -16.88
N TYR A 70 -9.59 -1.35 -15.65
CA TYR A 70 -10.88 -0.80 -15.22
C TYR A 70 -10.67 0.33 -14.23
N PHE A 71 -11.57 1.32 -14.30
CA PHE A 71 -11.57 2.47 -13.39
C PHE A 71 -13.00 2.92 -13.08
N GLU A 72 -13.26 3.22 -11.80
CA GLU A 72 -14.50 3.84 -11.36
C GLU A 72 -14.21 4.94 -10.34
N ARG A 73 -14.82 6.11 -10.54
CA ARG A 73 -14.81 7.22 -9.60
C ARG A 73 -16.20 7.44 -9.06
N MET A 74 -16.38 7.38 -7.76
CA MET A 74 -17.64 7.76 -7.11
C MET A 74 -17.86 9.26 -7.20
N GLN A 75 -19.13 9.66 -7.13
CA GLN A 75 -19.47 11.07 -6.98
C GLN A 75 -18.79 11.67 -5.76
N ASP A 76 -18.44 12.94 -5.83
CA ASP A 76 -17.79 13.72 -4.77
C ASP A 76 -16.37 13.27 -4.37
N THR A 77 -15.79 12.29 -5.08
CA THR A 77 -14.38 11.95 -4.91
C THR A 77 -13.49 13.11 -5.36
N GLN A 78 -12.55 13.50 -4.52
CA GLN A 78 -11.56 14.54 -4.84
C GLN A 78 -10.81 14.23 -6.14
N LEU A 79 -10.58 15.23 -6.99
CA LEU A 79 -10.01 15.04 -8.32
C LEU A 79 -8.61 14.41 -8.32
N GLY A 80 -7.76 14.80 -7.36
CA GLY A 80 -6.41 14.24 -7.22
C GLY A 80 -6.39 12.72 -6.97
N SER A 81 -7.46 12.14 -6.43
CA SER A 81 -7.55 10.70 -6.17
C SER A 81 -7.63 9.83 -7.43
N VAL A 82 -7.96 10.41 -8.58
CA VAL A 82 -8.01 9.68 -9.87
C VAL A 82 -6.63 9.11 -10.20
N GLU A 83 -5.63 9.98 -10.32
CA GLU A 83 -4.26 9.56 -10.62
C GLU A 83 -3.65 8.73 -9.49
N ILE A 84 -3.90 9.10 -8.24
CA ILE A 84 -3.36 8.39 -7.08
C ILE A 84 -3.88 6.95 -6.99
N ALA A 85 -5.14 6.68 -7.30
CA ALA A 85 -5.68 5.31 -7.34
C ALA A 85 -4.95 4.46 -8.39
N ILE A 86 -4.73 5.02 -9.58
CA ILE A 86 -4.01 4.36 -10.68
C ILE A 86 -2.54 4.09 -10.28
N GLU A 87 -1.85 5.09 -9.75
CA GLU A 87 -0.45 4.95 -9.36
C GLU A 87 -0.26 3.96 -8.20
N LYS A 88 -1.18 3.90 -7.23
CA LYS A 88 -1.18 2.89 -6.16
C LYS A 88 -1.35 1.47 -6.74
N ALA A 89 -2.31 1.28 -7.65
CA ALA A 89 -2.50 0.00 -8.32
C ALA A 89 -1.25 -0.42 -9.10
N LYS A 90 -0.72 0.49 -9.92
CA LYS A 90 0.50 0.28 -10.71
C LYS A 90 1.71 -0.06 -9.83
N SER A 91 1.92 0.68 -8.76
CA SER A 91 2.98 0.41 -7.79
C SER A 91 2.84 -1.00 -7.19
N ALA A 92 1.63 -1.40 -6.79
CA ALA A 92 1.38 -2.72 -6.23
C ALA A 92 1.65 -3.85 -7.24
N ALA A 93 1.29 -3.68 -8.52
CA ALA A 93 1.54 -4.66 -9.58
C ALA A 93 3.05 -4.80 -9.89
N LEU A 94 3.73 -3.69 -10.14
CA LEU A 94 5.12 -3.69 -10.57
C LEU A 94 6.10 -4.15 -9.49
N PHE A 95 5.82 -3.81 -8.23
CA PHE A 95 6.65 -4.23 -7.09
C PHE A 95 6.13 -5.47 -6.38
N ARG A 96 4.99 -6.03 -6.80
CA ARG A 96 4.38 -7.28 -6.31
C ARG A 96 4.18 -7.29 -4.79
N ARG A 97 3.80 -6.14 -4.23
CA ARG A 97 3.55 -5.95 -2.79
C ARG A 97 2.54 -4.84 -2.55
N PRO A 98 1.83 -4.86 -1.42
CA PRO A 98 0.98 -3.75 -1.02
C PRO A 98 1.78 -2.45 -0.90
N THR A 99 1.19 -1.32 -1.30
CA THR A 99 1.83 0.00 -1.15
C THR A 99 2.05 0.38 0.31
N LYS A 100 1.29 -0.22 1.23
CA LYS A 100 1.52 -0.12 2.68
C LYS A 100 2.95 -0.51 3.07
N SER A 101 3.55 -1.50 2.42
CA SER A 101 4.94 -1.88 2.69
C SER A 101 5.93 -0.75 2.47
N PHE A 102 5.68 0.10 1.47
CA PHE A 102 6.50 1.29 1.22
C PHE A 102 6.21 2.39 2.24
N GLN A 103 4.95 2.59 2.60
CA GLN A 103 4.54 3.54 3.66
C GLN A 103 5.24 3.20 4.98
N ASP A 104 5.19 1.94 5.41
CA ASP A 104 5.79 1.50 6.67
C ASP A 104 7.33 1.62 6.64
N THR A 105 7.95 1.28 5.51
CA THR A 105 9.39 1.45 5.32
C THR A 105 9.79 2.93 5.43
N LEU A 106 9.04 3.82 4.77
CA LEU A 106 9.29 5.27 4.82
C LEU A 106 9.10 5.82 6.23
N ALA A 107 8.03 5.39 6.93
CA ALA A 107 7.74 5.80 8.31
C ALA A 107 8.84 5.39 9.31
N GLY A 108 9.59 4.32 9.02
CA GLY A 108 10.75 3.90 9.80
C GLY A 108 11.95 4.86 9.72
N GLY A 109 11.96 5.81 8.80
CA GLY A 109 13.05 6.76 8.62
C GLY A 109 14.38 6.11 8.20
N GLY A 110 15.49 6.81 8.43
CA GLY A 110 16.83 6.30 8.14
C GLY A 110 16.98 5.80 6.69
N GLU A 111 17.37 4.54 6.50
CA GLU A 111 17.49 3.93 5.17
C GLU A 111 16.14 3.82 4.44
N GLY A 112 15.02 3.82 5.16
CA GLY A 112 13.68 3.81 4.59
C GLY A 112 13.38 5.03 3.70
N LEU A 113 14.07 6.15 3.91
CA LEU A 113 13.96 7.36 3.07
C LEU A 113 14.34 7.09 1.59
N ARG A 114 15.10 6.04 1.31
CA ARG A 114 15.45 5.62 -0.06
C ARG A 114 14.24 5.31 -0.93
N ILE A 115 13.09 4.98 -0.32
CA ILE A 115 11.81 4.79 -1.04
C ILE A 115 11.43 6.02 -1.86
N LEU A 116 11.74 7.23 -1.40
CA LEU A 116 11.45 8.48 -2.11
C LEU A 116 12.20 8.59 -3.45
N GLY A 117 13.33 7.90 -3.60
CA GLY A 117 14.10 7.81 -4.84
C GLY A 117 13.70 6.60 -5.72
N LEU A 118 12.81 5.72 -5.26
CA LEU A 118 12.39 4.54 -6.00
C LEU A 118 11.27 4.89 -6.98
N LYS A 119 11.62 5.09 -8.26
CA LYS A 119 10.66 5.49 -9.30
C LYS A 119 9.51 4.50 -9.43
N GLY A 120 8.29 5.00 -9.33
CA GLY A 120 7.06 4.21 -9.43
C GLY A 120 6.60 3.56 -8.12
N ALA A 121 7.36 3.69 -7.03
CA ALA A 121 6.87 3.31 -5.71
C ALA A 121 5.98 4.42 -5.14
N VAL A 122 4.79 4.06 -4.68
CA VAL A 122 3.85 4.97 -4.00
C VAL A 122 3.83 4.62 -2.52
N PRO A 123 4.48 5.42 -1.63
CA PRO A 123 4.57 5.11 -0.21
C PRO A 123 3.32 5.59 0.56
N VAL A 124 2.14 5.27 0.04
CA VAL A 124 0.83 5.56 0.63
C VAL A 124 -0.06 4.33 0.45
N GLU A 125 -0.62 3.83 1.54
CA GLU A 125 -1.49 2.65 1.55
C GLU A 125 -2.70 2.82 0.61
N GLY A 126 -3.18 1.70 0.03
CA GLY A 126 -4.33 1.67 -0.88
C GLY A 126 -4.08 0.93 -2.19
N GLY A 127 -2.87 0.43 -2.44
CA GLY A 127 -2.56 -0.46 -3.57
C GLY A 127 -2.35 -1.90 -3.10
N ILE A 128 -3.08 -2.87 -3.68
CA ILE A 128 -3.04 -4.28 -3.28
C ILE A 128 -2.83 -5.17 -4.52
N PRO A 129 -1.82 -6.08 -4.52
CA PRO A 129 -1.65 -7.06 -5.57
C PRO A 129 -2.81 -8.06 -5.62
N LEU A 130 -3.24 -8.44 -6.81
CA LEU A 130 -4.23 -9.49 -7.04
C LEU A 130 -3.49 -10.80 -7.36
N ILE A 131 -3.66 -11.80 -6.49
CA ILE A 131 -2.93 -13.06 -6.56
C ILE A 131 -3.93 -14.21 -6.67
N VAL A 132 -3.78 -15.03 -7.72
CA VAL A 132 -4.55 -16.26 -7.95
C VAL A 132 -3.56 -17.40 -8.17
N ASP A 133 -3.77 -18.53 -7.50
CA ASP A 133 -2.91 -19.71 -7.56
C ASP A 133 -1.40 -19.37 -7.39
N GLY A 134 -1.10 -18.47 -6.45
CA GLY A 134 0.25 -18.02 -6.15
C GLY A 134 0.90 -17.12 -7.21
N LYS A 135 0.15 -16.68 -8.23
CA LYS A 135 0.63 -15.81 -9.31
C LYS A 135 -0.07 -14.45 -9.28
N LEU A 136 0.69 -13.40 -9.55
CA LEU A 136 0.14 -12.06 -9.71
C LEU A 136 -0.56 -11.94 -11.07
N ILE A 137 -1.82 -11.54 -11.05
CA ILE A 137 -2.64 -11.33 -12.25
C ILE A 137 -2.93 -9.85 -12.53
N GLY A 138 -2.61 -8.96 -11.60
CA GLY A 138 -2.83 -7.53 -11.66
C GLY A 138 -2.79 -6.91 -10.27
N ALA A 139 -3.35 -5.72 -10.12
CA ALA A 139 -3.50 -5.06 -8.82
C ALA A 139 -4.71 -4.13 -8.79
N VAL A 140 -5.22 -3.86 -7.60
CA VAL A 140 -6.25 -2.85 -7.35
C VAL A 140 -5.67 -1.71 -6.52
N GLY A 141 -6.08 -0.48 -6.84
CA GLY A 141 -5.73 0.73 -6.11
C GLY A 141 -6.98 1.53 -5.75
N ALA A 142 -7.02 2.05 -4.54
CA ALA A 142 -8.08 2.93 -4.07
C ALA A 142 -7.49 4.23 -3.51
N SER A 143 -8.21 5.33 -3.70
CA SER A 143 -7.86 6.65 -3.17
C SER A 143 -9.09 7.51 -3.02
N GLY A 144 -9.16 8.29 -1.94
CA GLY A 144 -10.28 9.20 -1.69
C GLY A 144 -10.42 9.59 -0.22
N GLY A 145 -9.91 8.76 0.68
CA GLY A 145 -9.95 8.96 2.11
C GLY A 145 -8.58 9.05 2.78
N SER A 146 -8.53 8.63 4.04
CA SER A 146 -7.25 8.39 4.71
C SER A 146 -6.56 7.14 4.13
N SER A 147 -5.26 7.00 4.35
CA SER A 147 -4.50 5.82 3.89
C SER A 147 -5.13 4.50 4.33
N ASP A 148 -5.60 4.42 5.58
CA ASP A 148 -6.30 3.24 6.12
C ASP A 148 -7.62 2.96 5.38
N GLN A 149 -8.43 3.99 5.11
CA GLN A 149 -9.68 3.86 4.36
C GLN A 149 -9.43 3.39 2.93
N ASP A 150 -8.41 3.95 2.27
CA ASP A 150 -7.97 3.53 0.95
C ASP A 150 -7.53 2.06 0.96
N GLY A 151 -6.73 1.67 1.98
CA GLY A 151 -6.27 0.30 2.19
C GLY A 151 -7.41 -0.70 2.37
N ARG A 152 -8.38 -0.38 3.23
CA ARG A 152 -9.56 -1.22 3.48
C ARG A 152 -10.43 -1.36 2.23
N THR A 153 -10.61 -0.28 1.48
CA THR A 153 -11.35 -0.28 0.21
C THR A 153 -10.68 -1.20 -0.81
N ALA A 154 -9.37 -1.06 -1.01
CA ALA A 154 -8.61 -1.89 -1.93
C ALA A 154 -8.59 -3.38 -1.48
N GLN A 155 -8.49 -3.65 -0.17
CA GLN A 155 -8.51 -5.00 0.37
C GLN A 155 -9.85 -5.71 0.11
N ALA A 156 -10.98 -4.99 0.22
CA ALA A 156 -12.29 -5.55 -0.10
C ALA A 156 -12.38 -5.93 -1.59
N GLY A 157 -11.83 -5.11 -2.48
CA GLY A 157 -11.69 -5.46 -3.90
C GLY A 157 -10.84 -6.71 -4.11
N ALA A 158 -9.65 -6.74 -3.53
CA ALA A 158 -8.73 -7.88 -3.67
C ALA A 158 -9.33 -9.20 -3.15
N ALA A 159 -10.17 -9.17 -2.11
CA ALA A 159 -10.85 -10.34 -1.58
C ALA A 159 -11.86 -10.97 -2.57
N ALA A 160 -12.35 -10.20 -3.55
CA ALA A 160 -13.25 -10.68 -4.61
C ALA A 160 -12.53 -11.41 -5.77
N THR A 161 -11.23 -11.60 -5.66
CA THR A 161 -10.40 -12.35 -6.64
C THR A 161 -10.67 -13.87 -6.57
N LYS A 162 -11.30 -14.34 -5.50
CA LYS A 162 -11.61 -15.75 -5.23
C LYS A 162 -12.86 -16.23 -5.99
#